data_4b1696b500ac5687728ed7071baa85f6
#
_entry.id   4b1696b500ac5687728ed7071baa85f6
#
_cell.length_a   1.000
_cell.length_b   1.000
_cell.length_c   1.000
_cell.angle_alpha   90.00
_cell.angle_beta   90.00
_cell.angle_gamma   90.00
#
_symmetry.space_group_name_H-M   'P 1'
#
loop_
_entity.id
_entity.type
_entity.pdbx_description
1 polymer ?
#
loop_
_entity_poly.entity_id
_entity_poly.type
_entity_poly.pdbx_seq_one_letter_code
_entity_poly.pdbx_strand_id
1 'polypeptide(L)'
;MTWPFENDTSAITNKLAKRSMKTDKRSKAFLLLTIALSVCMIFSIILISAGAQEEFKNTQRSKAQIAILGITDDQLSSLRQNKDVQWIGEYAAIGLFYSGNKTITVAYGSEDYFTHQEEMSLQGSVPQKANEIMLPQNYIDFLGESYRPGDTITFDVTGTGDEAEYTLSGILNEDRKSEGYFVYLSKDLAMSLMDHLQVTAYTRLNTDAIRSDSILDFTDKIIENTGIVEDQIYLTEYSAVMTGVIQSGIQLPIPLLAALTAVLAATIIYGVFYTKIAKNVQMFGQLRTIGMTKKQIKRMARKEGLRYAFTGIPLGLIAGLLIGFAAYPKGFQIKTATVYAVLIAIVGIVNIA
;
A
#
# COMPACT_ATOMS: atom_id res chain seq x y z
N MET A 1 14.18 -41.83 -51.41
CA MET A 1 14.03 -40.72 -52.36
C MET A 1 13.70 -39.47 -51.56
N THR A 2 14.68 -38.61 -51.27
CA THR A 2 14.54 -37.27 -50.72
C THR A 2 14.21 -36.33 -51.89
N TRP A 3 13.02 -35.69 -51.86
CA TRP A 3 12.66 -34.71 -52.83
C TRP A 3 13.62 -33.49 -52.72
N PRO A 4 14.20 -33.00 -53.81
CA PRO A 4 15.27 -31.98 -53.74
C PRO A 4 14.74 -30.56 -53.58
N PHE A 5 13.54 -30.36 -53.13
CA PHE A 5 12.94 -29.04 -52.94
C PHE A 5 12.41 -28.90 -51.49
N GLU A 6 13.30 -28.84 -50.51
CA GLU A 6 12.99 -28.05 -49.32
C GLU A 6 12.95 -26.56 -49.70
N ASN A 7 12.01 -26.21 -50.56
CA ASN A 7 11.72 -24.81 -50.83
C ASN A 7 11.31 -24.15 -49.52
N ASP A 8 11.90 -23.00 -49.21
CA ASP A 8 11.53 -22.19 -48.08
C ASP A 8 10.04 -21.82 -48.18
N THR A 9 9.19 -22.65 -47.57
CA THR A 9 7.73 -22.46 -47.53
C THR A 9 7.30 -21.43 -46.52
N SER A 10 8.26 -20.70 -45.94
CA SER A 10 7.98 -19.67 -44.91
C SER A 10 7.13 -18.53 -45.44
N ALA A 11 7.36 -18.11 -46.69
CA ALA A 11 6.57 -17.08 -47.36
C ALA A 11 5.12 -17.52 -47.58
N ILE A 12 4.91 -18.78 -48.00
CA ILE A 12 3.60 -19.35 -48.25
C ILE A 12 2.82 -19.53 -46.95
N THR A 13 3.48 -20.09 -45.89
CA THR A 13 2.88 -20.23 -44.57
C THR A 13 2.52 -18.89 -43.93
N ASN A 14 3.33 -17.84 -44.15
CA ASN A 14 3.04 -16.48 -43.71
C ASN A 14 1.83 -15.88 -44.42
N LYS A 15 1.74 -16.08 -45.75
CA LYS A 15 0.62 -15.59 -46.57
C LYS A 15 -0.69 -16.31 -46.20
N LEU A 16 -0.65 -17.62 -45.98
CA LEU A 16 -1.80 -18.40 -45.54
C LEU A 16 -2.26 -18.01 -44.12
N ALA A 17 -1.35 -17.85 -43.17
CA ALA A 17 -1.67 -17.38 -41.84
C ALA A 17 -2.32 -15.99 -41.85
N LYS A 18 -1.81 -15.06 -42.70
CA LYS A 18 -2.39 -13.72 -42.86
C LYS A 18 -3.78 -13.76 -43.48
N ARG A 19 -4.02 -14.69 -44.41
CA ARG A 19 -5.31 -14.85 -45.11
C ARG A 19 -6.36 -15.50 -44.21
N SER A 20 -6.00 -16.53 -43.43
CA SER A 20 -6.84 -17.15 -42.41
C SER A 20 -7.34 -16.12 -41.38
N MET A 21 -6.44 -15.23 -40.93
CA MET A 21 -6.81 -14.14 -40.03
C MET A 21 -7.78 -13.10 -40.62
N LYS A 22 -7.82 -12.93 -41.94
CA LYS A 22 -8.74 -11.98 -42.63
C LYS A 22 -10.14 -12.52 -42.76
N THR A 23 -10.31 -13.85 -42.87
CA THR A 23 -11.57 -14.49 -43.21
C THR A 23 -12.52 -14.60 -42.01
N ASP A 24 -12.00 -14.78 -40.78
CA ASP A 24 -12.80 -14.91 -39.57
C ASP A 24 -12.57 -13.76 -38.57
N LYS A 25 -13.23 -12.64 -38.83
CA LYS A 25 -13.12 -11.40 -38.00
C LYS A 25 -13.64 -11.60 -36.58
N ARG A 26 -14.71 -12.37 -36.38
CA ARG A 26 -15.32 -12.62 -35.06
C ARG A 26 -14.41 -13.46 -34.16
N SER A 27 -13.88 -14.56 -34.68
CA SER A 27 -12.95 -15.41 -33.94
C SER A 27 -11.63 -14.68 -33.64
N LYS A 28 -11.17 -13.82 -34.56
CA LYS A 28 -10.01 -12.95 -34.31
C LYS A 28 -10.24 -11.97 -33.17
N ALA A 29 -11.37 -11.27 -33.18
CA ALA A 29 -11.71 -10.30 -32.14
C ALA A 29 -11.84 -10.99 -30.77
N PHE A 30 -12.49 -12.16 -30.73
CA PHE A 30 -12.65 -12.95 -29.53
C PHE A 30 -11.29 -13.40 -28.95
N LEU A 31 -10.39 -13.94 -29.78
CA LEU A 31 -9.04 -14.34 -29.35
C LEU A 31 -8.22 -13.17 -28.83
N LEU A 32 -8.23 -12.03 -29.54
CA LEU A 32 -7.52 -10.84 -29.10
C LEU A 32 -8.06 -10.31 -27.77
N LEU A 33 -9.39 -10.27 -27.63
CA LEU A 33 -10.05 -9.85 -26.40
C LEU A 33 -9.69 -10.78 -25.23
N THR A 34 -9.71 -12.10 -25.46
CA THR A 34 -9.37 -13.07 -24.41
C THR A 34 -7.91 -12.92 -23.94
N ILE A 35 -6.97 -12.81 -24.88
CA ILE A 35 -5.55 -12.60 -24.54
C ILE A 35 -5.37 -11.26 -23.81
N ALA A 36 -5.96 -10.19 -24.34
CA ALA A 36 -5.84 -8.86 -23.73
C ALA A 36 -6.46 -8.83 -22.32
N LEU A 37 -7.65 -9.43 -22.15
CA LEU A 37 -8.31 -9.48 -20.84
C LEU A 37 -7.52 -10.31 -19.83
N SER A 38 -6.99 -11.47 -20.22
CA SER A 38 -6.17 -12.33 -19.35
C SER A 38 -4.90 -11.61 -18.90
N VAL A 39 -4.19 -10.95 -19.81
CA VAL A 39 -3.00 -10.16 -19.51
C VAL A 39 -3.35 -8.97 -18.64
N CYS A 40 -4.45 -8.27 -18.95
CA CYS A 40 -4.95 -7.15 -18.16
C CYS A 40 -5.21 -7.57 -16.70
N MET A 41 -5.93 -8.67 -16.48
CA MET A 41 -6.24 -9.16 -15.13
C MET A 41 -4.97 -9.49 -14.33
N ILE A 42 -4.04 -10.27 -14.91
CA ILE A 42 -2.78 -10.61 -14.23
C ILE A 42 -2.00 -9.35 -13.88
N PHE A 43 -1.84 -8.47 -14.84
CA PHE A 43 -1.03 -7.27 -14.67
C PHE A 43 -1.66 -6.30 -13.66
N SER A 44 -2.98 -6.10 -13.72
CA SER A 44 -3.72 -5.28 -12.75
C SER A 44 -3.56 -5.81 -11.33
N ILE A 45 -3.73 -7.13 -11.10
CA ILE A 45 -3.60 -7.73 -9.77
C ILE A 45 -2.19 -7.51 -9.21
N ILE A 46 -1.16 -7.70 -10.03
CA ILE A 46 0.23 -7.46 -9.62
C ILE A 46 0.46 -5.99 -9.26
N LEU A 47 -0.02 -5.06 -10.09
CA LEU A 47 0.16 -3.63 -9.85
C LEU A 47 -0.64 -3.14 -8.65
N ILE A 48 -1.88 -3.59 -8.47
CA ILE A 48 -2.71 -3.27 -7.31
C ILE A 48 -2.03 -3.77 -6.03
N SER A 49 -1.55 -5.02 -6.04
CA SER A 49 -0.85 -5.59 -4.88
C SER A 49 0.45 -4.86 -4.55
N ALA A 50 1.25 -4.53 -5.56
CA ALA A 50 2.49 -3.79 -5.38
C ALA A 50 2.22 -2.33 -4.95
N GLY A 51 1.20 -1.69 -5.53
CA GLY A 51 0.78 -0.33 -5.18
C GLY A 51 0.26 -0.24 -3.76
N ALA A 52 -0.59 -1.19 -3.35
CA ALA A 52 -1.11 -1.27 -1.99
C ALA A 52 0.02 -1.47 -0.97
N GLN A 53 0.99 -2.34 -1.26
CA GLN A 53 2.14 -2.53 -0.38
C GLN A 53 3.01 -1.27 -0.26
N GLU A 54 3.23 -0.56 -1.36
CA GLU A 54 4.05 0.65 -1.34
C GLU A 54 3.33 1.81 -0.66
N GLU A 55 2.04 2.00 -0.91
CA GLU A 55 1.23 2.99 -0.21
C GLU A 55 1.19 2.70 1.29
N PHE A 56 0.99 1.44 1.66
CA PHE A 56 1.05 1.01 3.05
C PHE A 56 2.42 1.29 3.69
N LYS A 57 3.52 0.94 3.02
CA LYS A 57 4.86 1.29 3.49
C LYS A 57 5.06 2.79 3.65
N ASN A 58 4.62 3.58 2.68
CA ASN A 58 4.79 5.02 2.70
C ASN A 58 3.99 5.66 3.84
N THR A 59 2.75 5.22 4.06
CA THR A 59 1.91 5.68 5.18
C THR A 59 2.50 5.29 6.53
N GLN A 60 3.21 4.16 6.60
CA GLN A 60 3.79 3.69 7.86
C GLN A 60 5.25 4.12 8.07
N ARG A 61 5.90 4.71 7.06
CA ARG A 61 7.29 5.19 7.19
C ARG A 61 7.45 6.32 8.20
N SER A 62 6.42 7.14 8.38
CA SER A 62 6.41 8.24 9.35
C SER A 62 6.03 7.77 10.75
N LYS A 63 5.20 6.70 10.90
CA LYS A 63 4.63 6.30 12.19
C LYS A 63 5.60 5.53 13.09
N ALA A 64 5.35 5.62 14.40
CA ALA A 64 6.08 4.85 15.40
C ALA A 64 5.91 3.35 15.19
N GLN A 65 6.94 2.59 15.53
CA GLN A 65 6.94 1.14 15.50
C GLN A 65 6.62 0.54 16.87
N ILE A 66 7.04 1.22 17.94
CA ILE A 66 6.77 0.83 19.31
C ILE A 66 6.20 2.02 20.10
N ALA A 67 5.39 1.71 21.10
CA ALA A 67 4.90 2.63 22.10
C ALA A 67 5.37 2.15 23.47
N ILE A 68 5.99 3.03 24.25
CA ILE A 68 6.51 2.75 25.58
C ILE A 68 5.64 3.52 26.57
N LEU A 69 4.85 2.78 27.34
CA LEU A 69 3.88 3.34 28.28
C LEU A 69 4.52 3.69 29.61
N GLY A 70 4.13 4.84 30.20
CA GLY A 70 4.60 5.25 31.50
C GLY A 70 6.11 5.44 31.57
N ILE A 71 6.70 5.95 30.50
CA ILE A 71 8.15 6.20 30.45
C ILE A 71 8.55 7.29 31.44
N THR A 72 9.61 7.05 32.21
CA THR A 72 10.18 8.06 33.10
C THR A 72 11.11 9.02 32.36
N ASP A 73 11.40 10.20 32.95
CA ASP A 73 12.30 11.19 32.33
C ASP A 73 13.72 10.64 32.12
N ASP A 74 14.23 9.80 33.04
CA ASP A 74 15.54 9.14 32.92
C ASP A 74 15.54 8.13 31.76
N GLN A 75 14.49 7.30 31.66
CA GLN A 75 14.30 6.36 30.57
C GLN A 75 14.16 7.08 29.22
N LEU A 76 13.39 8.16 29.18
CA LEU A 76 13.20 8.98 27.97
C LEU A 76 14.51 9.62 27.52
N SER A 77 15.29 10.12 28.47
CA SER A 77 16.62 10.71 28.21
C SER A 77 17.59 9.66 27.64
N SER A 78 17.57 8.46 28.19
CA SER A 78 18.38 7.32 27.70
C SER A 78 17.94 6.89 26.29
N LEU A 79 16.63 6.84 26.05
CA LEU A 79 16.06 6.50 24.76
C LEU A 79 16.41 7.54 23.66
N ARG A 80 16.40 8.83 24.00
CA ARG A 80 16.80 9.92 23.09
C ARG A 80 18.28 9.86 22.68
N GLN A 81 19.14 9.33 23.54
CA GLN A 81 20.57 9.15 23.24
C GLN A 81 20.86 7.90 22.40
N ASN A 82 19.87 7.05 22.21
CA ASN A 82 20.05 5.82 21.43
C ASN A 82 20.08 6.15 19.92
N LYS A 83 21.23 5.83 19.28
CA LYS A 83 21.47 6.09 17.84
C LYS A 83 20.54 5.32 16.90
N ASP A 84 19.92 4.24 17.41
CA ASP A 84 19.01 3.42 16.63
C ASP A 84 17.58 3.97 16.67
N VAL A 85 17.33 5.07 17.37
CA VAL A 85 16.05 5.81 17.42
C VAL A 85 16.11 6.97 16.42
N GLN A 86 15.09 7.08 15.59
CA GLN A 86 14.95 8.14 14.59
C GLN A 86 14.23 9.35 15.16
N TRP A 87 13.09 9.12 15.83
CA TRP A 87 12.34 10.15 16.53
C TRP A 87 11.50 9.53 17.67
N ILE A 88 11.08 10.39 18.60
CA ILE A 88 10.23 10.03 19.75
C ILE A 88 9.14 11.09 19.87
N GLY A 89 7.88 10.66 19.69
CA GLY A 89 6.70 11.48 19.95
C GLY A 89 6.15 11.18 21.35
N GLU A 90 6.05 12.20 22.20
CA GLU A 90 5.49 12.07 23.54
C GLU A 90 3.99 12.35 23.50
N TYR A 91 3.21 11.55 24.19
CA TYR A 91 1.77 11.76 24.36
C TYR A 91 1.37 11.39 25.80
N ALA A 92 0.49 12.19 26.40
CA ALA A 92 -0.12 11.85 27.67
C ALA A 92 -1.58 12.30 27.72
N ALA A 93 -2.47 11.40 28.07
CA ALA A 93 -3.85 11.73 28.41
C ALA A 93 -3.90 12.30 29.83
N ILE A 94 -4.53 13.48 30.00
CA ILE A 94 -4.62 14.19 31.27
C ILE A 94 -5.99 13.97 31.89
N GLY A 95 -7.04 14.14 31.11
CA GLY A 95 -8.40 14.01 31.61
C GLY A 95 -9.41 13.89 30.48
N LEU A 96 -10.61 13.54 30.89
CA LEU A 96 -11.77 13.43 30.01
C LEU A 96 -12.98 14.01 30.74
N PHE A 97 -13.67 14.94 30.11
CA PHE A 97 -14.91 15.50 30.63
C PHE A 97 -15.97 15.65 29.54
N TYR A 98 -17.19 15.97 29.97
CA TYR A 98 -18.32 16.09 29.05
C TYR A 98 -18.76 17.56 28.94
N SER A 99 -18.93 18.04 27.73
CA SER A 99 -19.57 19.30 27.40
C SER A 99 -20.85 19.02 26.61
N GLY A 100 -21.99 19.08 27.28
CA GLY A 100 -23.26 18.64 26.71
C GLY A 100 -23.25 17.12 26.46
N ASN A 101 -23.46 16.72 25.19
CA ASN A 101 -23.40 15.34 24.74
C ASN A 101 -22.07 14.96 24.06
N LYS A 102 -21.06 15.79 24.17
CA LYS A 102 -19.74 15.60 23.57
C LYS A 102 -18.68 15.34 24.62
N THR A 103 -17.76 14.46 24.26
CA THR A 103 -16.59 14.14 25.07
C THR A 103 -15.44 15.06 24.70
N ILE A 104 -14.81 15.67 25.70
CA ILE A 104 -13.58 16.45 25.53
C ILE A 104 -12.46 15.71 26.24
N THR A 105 -11.45 15.33 25.48
CA THR A 105 -10.22 14.70 26.00
C THR A 105 -9.13 15.78 26.08
N VAL A 106 -8.60 15.98 27.26
CA VAL A 106 -7.45 16.86 27.48
C VAL A 106 -6.19 16.02 27.47
N ALA A 107 -5.23 16.43 26.67
CA ALA A 107 -4.01 15.67 26.47
C ALA A 107 -2.79 16.59 26.29
N TYR A 108 -1.61 16.05 26.47
CA TYR A 108 -0.34 16.62 26.02
C TYR A 108 0.17 15.84 24.82
N GLY A 109 0.77 16.52 23.86
CA GLY A 109 1.47 15.91 22.74
C GLY A 109 2.68 16.76 22.32
N SER A 110 3.80 16.10 22.03
CA SER A 110 4.98 16.77 21.50
C SER A 110 4.83 17.06 20.00
N GLU A 111 5.66 17.93 19.46
CA GLU A 111 5.69 18.26 18.04
C GLU A 111 5.93 17.03 17.16
N ASP A 112 6.86 16.14 17.57
CA ASP A 112 7.13 14.88 16.86
C ASP A 112 5.92 13.93 16.85
N TYR A 113 5.10 13.94 17.92
CA TYR A 113 3.87 13.16 17.96
C TYR A 113 2.87 13.61 16.88
N PHE A 114 2.63 14.91 16.75
CA PHE A 114 1.70 15.43 15.74
C PHE A 114 2.25 15.31 14.32
N THR A 115 3.53 15.60 14.13
CA THR A 115 4.17 15.59 12.82
C THR A 115 4.28 14.18 12.24
N HIS A 116 4.64 13.21 13.07
CA HIS A 116 5.02 11.87 12.60
C HIS A 116 3.98 10.80 12.94
N GLN A 117 3.50 10.74 14.19
CA GLN A 117 2.59 9.68 14.59
C GLN A 117 1.18 9.91 14.09
N GLU A 118 0.68 11.12 14.20
CA GLU A 118 -0.69 11.45 13.80
C GLU A 118 -0.81 12.00 12.37
N GLU A 119 0.32 12.50 11.81
CA GLU A 119 0.35 13.12 10.47
C GLU A 119 -0.65 14.27 10.32
N MET A 120 -0.85 15.03 11.39
CA MET A 120 -1.83 16.11 11.46
C MET A 120 -1.30 17.40 10.85
N SER A 121 -2.16 18.12 10.15
CA SER A 121 -1.84 19.44 9.64
C SER A 121 -2.10 20.48 10.70
N LEU A 122 -1.05 21.20 11.12
CA LEU A 122 -1.08 22.22 12.16
C LEU A 122 -0.99 23.64 11.56
N GLN A 123 -1.89 24.54 11.96
CA GLN A 123 -1.77 25.98 11.75
C GLN A 123 -1.29 26.60 13.06
N GLY A 124 -0.15 27.32 13.04
CA GLY A 124 0.49 27.84 14.26
C GLY A 124 1.54 26.87 14.82
N SER A 125 1.60 26.72 16.12
CA SER A 125 2.57 25.88 16.82
C SER A 125 1.94 25.02 17.93
N VAL A 126 2.64 23.96 18.30
CA VAL A 126 2.30 23.17 19.50
C VAL A 126 2.48 24.04 20.75
N PRO A 127 1.61 23.93 21.77
CA PRO A 127 1.72 24.68 23.02
C PRO A 127 3.07 24.46 23.70
N GLN A 128 3.78 25.55 24.02
CA GLN A 128 5.09 25.51 24.69
C GLN A 128 5.01 26.08 26.11
N LYS A 129 4.11 27.04 26.34
CA LYS A 129 3.97 27.74 27.62
C LYS A 129 2.72 27.29 28.38
N ALA A 130 2.73 27.42 29.69
CA ALA A 130 1.62 27.02 30.55
C ALA A 130 0.28 27.75 30.28
N ASN A 131 0.32 28.89 29.61
CA ASN A 131 -0.88 29.62 29.21
C ASN A 131 -1.26 29.40 27.72
N GLU A 132 -0.69 28.40 27.07
CA GLU A 132 -0.97 28.07 25.67
C GLU A 132 -1.75 26.77 25.58
N ILE A 133 -2.77 26.75 24.69
CA ILE A 133 -3.50 25.55 24.33
C ILE A 133 -3.62 25.44 22.81
N MET A 134 -3.88 24.22 22.33
CA MET A 134 -4.14 23.95 20.93
C MET A 134 -5.48 23.23 20.81
N LEU A 135 -6.29 23.65 19.84
CA LEU A 135 -7.64 23.12 19.58
C LEU A 135 -7.70 22.52 18.18
N PRO A 136 -8.50 21.46 17.98
CA PRO A 136 -8.81 21.00 16.64
C PRO A 136 -9.86 21.88 15.96
N GLN A 137 -9.78 22.01 14.66
CA GLN A 137 -10.70 22.85 13.86
C GLN A 137 -12.17 22.42 14.06
N ASN A 138 -12.42 21.12 14.13
CA ASN A 138 -13.78 20.59 14.34
C ASN A 138 -14.41 21.01 15.68
N TYR A 139 -13.59 21.27 16.70
CA TYR A 139 -14.09 21.80 17.97
C TYR A 139 -14.38 23.29 17.88
N ILE A 140 -13.54 24.07 17.20
CA ILE A 140 -13.80 25.48 16.92
C ILE A 140 -15.09 25.64 16.11
N ASP A 141 -15.28 24.81 15.11
CA ASP A 141 -16.51 24.79 14.31
C ASP A 141 -17.77 24.44 15.16
N PHE A 142 -17.61 23.52 16.12
CA PHE A 142 -18.68 23.18 17.08
C PHE A 142 -19.04 24.35 18.00
N LEU A 143 -18.06 25.16 18.43
CA LEU A 143 -18.30 26.36 19.22
C LEU A 143 -19.02 27.48 18.42
N GLY A 144 -19.01 27.39 17.10
CA GLY A 144 -19.57 28.40 16.18
C GLY A 144 -18.74 29.69 16.13
N GLU A 145 -17.48 29.61 16.52
CA GLU A 145 -16.53 30.72 16.62
C GLU A 145 -15.49 30.65 15.48
N SER A 146 -14.75 31.74 15.33
CA SER A 146 -13.69 31.85 14.34
C SER A 146 -12.41 32.33 15.01
N TYR A 147 -11.61 31.38 15.49
CA TYR A 147 -10.33 31.66 16.13
C TYR A 147 -9.15 31.51 15.15
N ARG A 148 -8.06 32.23 15.47
CA ARG A 148 -6.76 32.11 14.80
C ARG A 148 -5.67 31.86 15.82
N PRO A 149 -4.57 31.25 15.42
CA PRO A 149 -3.40 31.17 16.28
C PRO A 149 -2.98 32.58 16.77
N GLY A 150 -2.81 32.73 18.08
CA GLY A 150 -2.54 33.98 18.76
C GLY A 150 -3.76 34.60 19.48
N ASP A 151 -4.96 34.18 19.21
CA ASP A 151 -6.15 34.68 19.88
C ASP A 151 -6.22 34.16 21.34
N THR A 152 -6.88 34.94 22.20
CA THR A 152 -7.16 34.54 23.58
C THR A 152 -8.51 33.83 23.64
N ILE A 153 -8.57 32.72 24.33
CA ILE A 153 -9.77 31.92 24.56
C ILE A 153 -9.92 31.61 26.05
N THR A 154 -11.14 31.76 26.56
CA THR A 154 -11.50 31.30 27.91
C THR A 154 -11.93 29.84 27.84
N PHE A 155 -11.27 28.98 28.61
CA PHE A 155 -11.50 27.55 28.55
C PHE A 155 -11.30 26.89 29.92
N ASP A 156 -12.11 25.91 30.23
CA ASP A 156 -11.92 25.02 31.38
C ASP A 156 -11.21 23.74 30.96
N VAL A 157 -9.93 23.64 31.28
CA VAL A 157 -9.09 22.47 30.95
C VAL A 157 -9.26 21.30 31.95
N THR A 158 -9.97 21.55 33.04
CA THR A 158 -10.17 20.58 34.13
C THR A 158 -11.56 19.90 34.10
N GLY A 159 -12.52 20.55 33.46
CA GLY A 159 -13.92 20.13 33.50
C GLY A 159 -14.61 20.38 34.86
N THR A 160 -14.02 21.18 35.75
CA THR A 160 -14.55 21.49 37.09
C THR A 160 -15.41 22.75 37.12
N GLY A 161 -15.43 23.51 36.01
CA GLY A 161 -16.09 24.81 35.91
C GLY A 161 -15.15 26.01 36.14
N ASP A 162 -13.87 25.74 36.37
CA ASP A 162 -12.83 26.76 36.57
C ASP A 162 -12.27 27.21 35.24
N GLU A 163 -12.86 28.25 34.65
CA GLU A 163 -12.40 28.82 33.37
C GLU A 163 -11.18 29.73 33.58
N ALA A 164 -10.21 29.60 32.68
CA ALA A 164 -9.04 30.46 32.61
C ALA A 164 -8.77 30.96 31.18
N GLU A 165 -8.03 32.04 31.06
CA GLU A 165 -7.63 32.59 29.78
C GLU A 165 -6.37 31.91 29.26
N TYR A 166 -6.45 31.40 28.03
CA TYR A 166 -5.33 30.77 27.33
C TYR A 166 -5.10 31.45 25.97
N THR A 167 -3.88 31.42 25.51
CA THR A 167 -3.53 31.78 24.15
C THR A 167 -3.66 30.54 23.26
N LEU A 168 -4.40 30.62 22.18
CA LEU A 168 -4.50 29.57 21.17
C LEU A 168 -3.20 29.55 20.36
N SER A 169 -2.29 28.60 20.68
CA SER A 169 -0.99 28.49 19.99
C SER A 169 -1.11 27.91 18.59
N GLY A 170 -2.08 27.02 18.38
CA GLY A 170 -2.28 26.37 17.11
C GLY A 170 -3.69 25.79 16.94
N ILE A 171 -4.01 25.54 15.69
CA ILE A 171 -5.26 24.88 15.28
C ILE A 171 -4.87 23.62 14.50
N LEU A 172 -5.40 22.48 14.98
CA LEU A 172 -5.14 21.18 14.41
C LEU A 172 -6.24 20.80 13.42
N ASN A 173 -5.86 20.51 12.17
CA ASN A 173 -6.79 19.97 11.19
C ASN A 173 -6.79 18.45 11.27
N GLU A 174 -7.83 17.90 11.87
CA GLU A 174 -8.05 16.45 11.97
C GLU A 174 -9.10 16.00 10.94
N ASP A 175 -8.76 14.97 10.19
CA ASP A 175 -9.71 14.31 9.27
C ASP A 175 -10.55 13.24 9.99
N ARG A 176 -10.49 13.23 11.33
CA ARG A 176 -11.18 12.25 12.18
C ARG A 176 -12.65 12.61 12.34
N LYS A 177 -13.52 11.72 11.94
CA LYS A 177 -14.93 11.69 12.36
C LYS A 177 -15.03 11.10 13.79
N SER A 178 -14.42 11.75 14.78
CA SER A 178 -14.51 11.31 16.16
C SER A 178 -15.78 11.86 16.81
N GLU A 179 -16.40 11.09 17.71
CA GLU A 179 -17.53 11.53 18.51
C GLU A 179 -17.13 12.49 19.65
N GLY A 180 -15.83 12.74 19.83
CA GLY A 180 -15.25 13.62 20.82
C GLY A 180 -14.22 14.58 20.25
N TYR A 181 -13.84 15.55 21.07
CA TYR A 181 -12.85 16.55 20.77
C TYR A 181 -11.60 16.40 21.63
N PHE A 182 -10.45 16.83 21.11
CA PHE A 182 -9.19 16.84 21.84
C PHE A 182 -8.74 18.28 22.08
N VAL A 183 -8.31 18.57 23.30
CA VAL A 183 -7.66 19.83 23.66
C VAL A 183 -6.26 19.50 24.12
N TYR A 184 -5.28 20.12 23.49
CA TYR A 184 -3.88 19.82 23.79
C TYR A 184 -3.25 20.97 24.57
N LEU A 185 -2.56 20.59 25.66
CA LEU A 185 -1.87 21.47 26.58
C LEU A 185 -0.37 21.42 26.35
N SER A 186 0.34 22.44 26.86
CA SER A 186 1.79 22.36 27.01
C SER A 186 2.18 21.34 28.09
N LYS A 187 3.43 20.85 28.04
CA LYS A 187 3.95 19.92 29.04
C LYS A 187 3.90 20.51 30.44
N ASP A 188 4.26 21.78 30.58
CA ASP A 188 4.28 22.49 31.87
C ASP A 188 2.89 22.60 32.49
N LEU A 189 1.88 22.95 31.68
CA LEU A 189 0.48 22.99 32.16
C LEU A 189 -0.02 21.59 32.50
N ALA A 190 0.27 20.59 31.68
CA ALA A 190 -0.09 19.20 31.96
C ALA A 190 0.50 18.70 33.28
N MET A 191 1.76 18.98 33.54
CA MET A 191 2.45 18.62 34.78
C MET A 191 1.90 19.39 36.00
N SER A 192 1.36 20.58 35.82
CA SER A 192 0.73 21.34 36.93
C SER A 192 -0.64 20.79 37.33
N LEU A 193 -1.32 20.08 36.43
CA LEU A 193 -2.63 19.50 36.66
C LEU A 193 -2.56 18.07 37.20
N MET A 194 -1.44 17.40 37.08
CA MET A 194 -1.27 16.00 37.49
C MET A 194 0.00 15.81 38.34
N ASP A 195 -0.12 15.14 39.48
CA ASP A 195 1.03 14.79 40.32
C ASP A 195 2.05 13.91 39.56
N HIS A 196 1.58 13.05 38.67
CA HIS A 196 2.38 12.17 37.84
C HIS A 196 1.79 12.09 36.41
N LEU A 197 2.46 12.72 35.46
CA LEU A 197 2.07 12.63 34.05
C LEU A 197 2.54 11.32 33.47
N GLN A 198 1.59 10.46 33.11
CA GLN A 198 1.88 9.17 32.46
C GLN A 198 2.17 9.38 30.96
N VAL A 199 3.42 9.57 30.62
CA VAL A 199 3.84 9.79 29.25
C VAL A 199 3.99 8.47 28.51
N THR A 200 3.41 8.38 27.32
CA THR A 200 3.67 7.33 26.33
C THR A 200 4.65 7.85 25.28
N ALA A 201 5.76 7.15 25.10
CA ALA A 201 6.74 7.47 24.07
C ALA A 201 6.50 6.63 22.82
N TYR A 202 5.98 7.25 21.78
CA TYR A 202 5.87 6.67 20.44
C TYR A 202 7.22 6.77 19.75
N THR A 203 7.84 5.63 19.49
CA THR A 203 9.23 5.57 19.05
C THR A 203 9.37 4.99 17.64
N ARG A 204 10.07 5.69 16.78
CA ARG A 204 10.49 5.22 15.46
C ARG A 204 11.94 4.79 15.48
N LEU A 205 12.20 3.59 14.97
CA LEU A 205 13.54 3.05 14.83
C LEU A 205 14.21 3.56 13.54
N ASN A 206 15.52 3.73 13.61
CA ASN A 206 16.36 4.14 12.49
C ASN A 206 16.68 2.95 11.55
N THR A 207 15.63 2.26 11.10
CA THR A 207 15.75 1.12 10.19
C THR A 207 14.67 1.15 9.13
N ASP A 208 15.06 1.02 7.87
CA ASP A 208 14.14 0.89 6.74
C ASP A 208 13.58 -0.54 6.61
N ALA A 209 14.20 -1.50 7.28
CA ALA A 209 13.78 -2.89 7.26
C ALA A 209 12.83 -3.17 8.42
N ILE A 210 11.52 -3.09 8.14
CA ILE A 210 10.49 -3.53 9.09
C ILE A 210 10.38 -5.04 8.99
N ARG A 211 11.35 -5.75 9.55
CA ARG A 211 11.26 -7.18 9.84
C ARG A 211 10.92 -7.34 11.31
N SER A 212 10.04 -8.28 11.63
CA SER A 212 9.63 -8.51 13.02
C SER A 212 10.80 -8.84 13.93
N ASP A 213 11.76 -9.66 13.43
CA ASP A 213 12.98 -10.02 14.14
C ASP A 213 13.84 -8.79 14.51
N SER A 214 13.95 -7.79 13.64
CA SER A 214 14.72 -6.59 13.96
C SER A 214 14.03 -5.67 14.96
N ILE A 215 12.69 -5.65 15.03
CA ILE A 215 11.95 -4.90 16.04
C ILE A 215 12.10 -5.58 17.41
N LEU A 216 11.96 -6.89 17.47
CA LEU A 216 12.11 -7.65 18.72
C LEU A 216 13.55 -7.56 19.25
N ASP A 217 14.56 -7.76 18.41
CA ASP A 217 15.97 -7.59 18.77
C ASP A 217 16.25 -6.18 19.30
N PHE A 218 15.54 -5.17 18.79
CA PHE A 218 15.67 -3.80 19.25
C PHE A 218 14.99 -3.59 20.61
N THR A 219 13.81 -4.18 20.85
CA THR A 219 13.15 -4.11 22.15
C THR A 219 14.00 -4.73 23.24
N ASP A 220 14.65 -5.87 22.99
CA ASP A 220 15.58 -6.51 23.90
C ASP A 220 16.76 -5.58 24.25
N LYS A 221 17.35 -4.90 23.26
CA LYS A 221 18.42 -3.92 23.47
C LYS A 221 17.97 -2.68 24.25
N ILE A 222 16.73 -2.22 24.04
CA ILE A 222 16.17 -1.10 24.83
C ILE A 222 16.08 -1.51 26.30
N ILE A 223 15.52 -2.68 26.59
CA ILE A 223 15.37 -3.21 27.96
C ILE A 223 16.74 -3.24 28.65
N GLU A 224 17.77 -3.79 28.01
CA GLU A 224 19.11 -3.88 28.54
C GLU A 224 19.77 -2.53 28.87
N ASN A 225 19.53 -1.51 28.03
CA ASN A 225 20.31 -0.26 28.07
C ASN A 225 19.60 0.93 28.72
N THR A 226 18.28 0.88 28.92
CA THR A 226 17.50 2.06 29.33
C THR A 226 16.73 1.88 30.61
N GLY A 227 16.74 0.65 31.22
CA GLY A 227 15.93 0.33 32.40
C GLY A 227 14.41 0.30 32.14
N ILE A 228 13.99 0.33 30.86
CA ILE A 228 12.61 0.10 30.44
C ILE A 228 12.33 -1.39 30.62
N VAL A 229 11.16 -1.74 31.14
CA VAL A 229 10.74 -3.13 31.30
C VAL A 229 9.82 -3.58 30.18
N GLU A 230 9.80 -4.89 29.92
CA GLU A 230 9.04 -5.48 28.80
C GLU A 230 7.56 -5.09 28.82
N ASP A 231 6.94 -5.05 30.00
CA ASP A 231 5.52 -4.71 30.19
C ASP A 231 5.16 -3.26 29.77
N GLN A 232 6.16 -2.37 29.65
CA GLN A 232 5.97 -1.01 29.17
C GLN A 232 5.97 -0.92 27.63
N ILE A 233 6.50 -1.93 26.94
CA ILE A 233 6.74 -1.89 25.48
C ILE A 233 5.59 -2.56 24.75
N TYR A 234 4.95 -1.80 23.88
CA TYR A 234 3.89 -2.27 23.01
C TYR A 234 4.25 -2.05 21.56
N LEU A 235 4.02 -3.06 20.73
CA LEU A 235 4.07 -2.88 19.31
C LEU A 235 2.88 -2.02 18.86
N THR A 236 3.13 -1.02 18.04
CA THR A 236 2.04 -0.28 17.41
C THR A 236 1.21 -1.22 16.53
N GLU A 237 -0.03 -0.86 16.21
CA GLU A 237 -0.94 -1.68 15.41
C GLU A 237 -0.27 -2.23 14.15
N TYR A 238 0.45 -1.37 13.44
CA TYR A 238 1.20 -1.78 12.26
C TYR A 238 2.27 -2.82 12.55
N SER A 239 3.11 -2.58 13.55
CA SER A 239 4.19 -3.49 13.90
C SER A 239 3.66 -4.81 14.44
N ALA A 240 2.55 -4.79 15.17
CA ALA A 240 1.87 -5.98 15.66
C ALA A 240 1.29 -6.82 14.51
N VAL A 241 0.64 -6.18 13.52
CA VAL A 241 0.11 -6.86 12.33
C VAL A 241 1.25 -7.49 11.53
N MET A 242 2.34 -6.75 11.29
CA MET A 242 3.49 -7.26 10.53
C MET A 242 4.18 -8.42 11.25
N THR A 243 4.37 -8.31 12.57
CA THR A 243 4.94 -9.38 13.39
C THR A 243 4.03 -10.63 13.36
N GLY A 244 2.73 -10.45 13.54
CA GLY A 244 1.75 -11.54 13.48
C GLY A 244 1.71 -12.23 12.12
N VAL A 245 1.77 -11.47 11.02
CA VAL A 245 1.83 -12.01 9.65
C VAL A 245 3.10 -12.83 9.43
N ILE A 246 4.25 -12.36 9.93
CA ILE A 246 5.52 -13.06 9.78
C ILE A 246 5.57 -14.32 10.65
N GLN A 247 5.12 -14.22 11.91
CA GLN A 247 5.11 -15.37 12.85
C GLN A 247 4.12 -16.46 12.43
N SER A 248 2.97 -16.08 11.85
CA SER A 248 1.98 -17.05 11.37
C SER A 248 2.41 -17.80 10.13
N GLY A 249 3.52 -17.41 9.49
CA GLY A 249 3.97 -17.94 8.21
C GLY A 249 3.02 -17.61 7.05
N ILE A 250 1.94 -16.89 7.32
CA ILE A 250 1.00 -16.38 6.32
C ILE A 250 1.59 -15.09 5.74
N GLN A 251 2.71 -15.19 5.08
CA GLN A 251 3.04 -14.19 4.08
C GLN A 251 1.92 -14.29 3.05
N LEU A 252 1.02 -13.31 3.04
CA LEU A 252 -0.07 -13.25 2.06
C LEU A 252 0.53 -13.54 0.70
N PRO A 253 0.11 -14.63 0.06
CA PRO A 253 0.83 -15.16 -1.08
C PRO A 253 0.48 -14.35 -2.32
N ILE A 254 0.92 -13.08 -2.35
CA ILE A 254 0.84 -12.29 -3.60
C ILE A 254 1.49 -13.09 -4.74
N PRO A 255 2.68 -13.71 -4.55
CA PRO A 255 3.22 -14.61 -5.54
C PRO A 255 2.32 -15.82 -5.85
N LEU A 256 1.68 -16.41 -4.83
CA LEU A 256 0.76 -17.52 -5.03
C LEU A 256 -0.52 -17.10 -5.75
N LEU A 257 -1.09 -15.96 -5.39
CA LEU A 257 -2.27 -15.40 -6.05
C LEU A 257 -1.95 -15.05 -7.52
N ALA A 258 -0.80 -14.45 -7.77
CA ALA A 258 -0.31 -14.15 -9.11
C ALA A 258 -0.07 -15.44 -9.91
N ALA A 259 0.53 -16.47 -9.31
CA ALA A 259 0.74 -17.78 -9.95
C ALA A 259 -0.61 -18.45 -10.27
N LEU A 260 -1.56 -18.46 -9.34
CA LEU A 260 -2.89 -19.03 -9.55
C LEU A 260 -3.61 -18.30 -10.69
N THR A 261 -3.58 -16.98 -10.70
CA THR A 261 -4.17 -16.16 -11.77
C THR A 261 -3.50 -16.44 -13.12
N ALA A 262 -2.17 -16.61 -13.13
CA ALA A 262 -1.43 -16.97 -14.34
C ALA A 262 -1.84 -18.37 -14.89
N VAL A 263 -2.03 -19.36 -14.02
CA VAL A 263 -2.51 -20.69 -14.40
C VAL A 263 -3.92 -20.63 -14.97
N LEU A 264 -4.83 -19.89 -14.33
CA LEU A 264 -6.19 -19.69 -14.83
C LEU A 264 -6.19 -19.01 -16.20
N ALA A 265 -5.41 -17.96 -16.37
CA ALA A 265 -5.27 -17.25 -17.64
C ALA A 265 -4.67 -18.15 -18.74
N ALA A 266 -3.64 -18.93 -18.42
CA ALA A 266 -3.06 -19.90 -19.36
C ALA A 266 -4.10 -20.95 -19.79
N THR A 267 -4.91 -21.45 -18.86
CA THR A 267 -5.99 -22.42 -19.13
C THR A 267 -7.05 -21.83 -20.07
N ILE A 268 -7.47 -20.58 -19.83
CA ILE A 268 -8.44 -19.89 -20.69
C ILE A 268 -7.86 -19.69 -22.10
N ILE A 269 -6.63 -19.20 -22.20
CA ILE A 269 -5.94 -18.99 -23.48
C ILE A 269 -5.82 -20.32 -24.22
N TYR A 270 -5.39 -21.38 -23.54
CA TYR A 270 -5.31 -22.73 -24.12
C TYR A 270 -6.65 -23.21 -24.64
N GLY A 271 -7.74 -23.11 -23.86
CA GLY A 271 -9.09 -23.51 -24.26
C GLY A 271 -9.58 -22.78 -25.51
N VAL A 272 -9.32 -21.47 -25.61
CA VAL A 272 -9.70 -20.69 -26.79
C VAL A 272 -8.90 -21.09 -28.04
N PHE A 273 -7.58 -21.31 -27.89
CA PHE A 273 -6.76 -21.80 -29.01
C PHE A 273 -7.16 -23.22 -29.43
N TYR A 274 -7.42 -24.10 -28.45
CA TYR A 274 -7.90 -25.45 -28.71
C TYR A 274 -9.20 -25.45 -29.52
N THR A 275 -10.18 -24.66 -29.09
CA THR A 275 -11.47 -24.52 -29.80
C THR A 275 -11.30 -24.00 -31.23
N LYS A 276 -10.37 -23.01 -31.41
CA LYS A 276 -10.07 -22.49 -32.75
C LYS A 276 -9.42 -23.56 -33.65
N ILE A 277 -8.45 -24.31 -33.11
CA ILE A 277 -7.79 -25.38 -33.86
C ILE A 277 -8.82 -26.46 -34.21
N ALA A 278 -9.71 -26.85 -33.29
CA ALA A 278 -10.77 -27.83 -33.54
C ALA A 278 -11.72 -27.37 -34.66
N LYS A 279 -12.14 -26.09 -34.67
CA LYS A 279 -12.96 -25.54 -35.76
C LYS A 279 -12.25 -25.54 -37.12
N ASN A 280 -10.93 -25.47 -37.14
CA ASN A 280 -10.14 -25.44 -38.35
C ASN A 280 -9.63 -26.81 -38.82
N VAL A 281 -10.01 -27.89 -38.15
CA VAL A 281 -9.55 -29.27 -38.49
C VAL A 281 -9.86 -29.64 -39.94
N GLN A 282 -11.05 -29.30 -40.45
CA GLN A 282 -11.41 -29.54 -41.86
C GLN A 282 -10.47 -28.81 -42.82
N MET A 283 -10.18 -27.54 -42.55
CA MET A 283 -9.24 -26.75 -43.34
C MET A 283 -7.82 -27.35 -43.29
N PHE A 284 -7.38 -27.81 -42.12
CA PHE A 284 -6.09 -28.48 -41.99
C PHE A 284 -6.06 -29.85 -42.72
N GLY A 285 -7.18 -30.54 -42.72
CA GLY A 285 -7.37 -31.76 -43.54
C GLY A 285 -7.18 -31.46 -45.02
N GLN A 286 -7.90 -30.48 -45.54
CA GLN A 286 -7.78 -30.02 -46.93
C GLN A 286 -6.34 -29.57 -47.31
N LEU A 287 -5.67 -28.86 -46.41
CA LEU A 287 -4.27 -28.48 -46.63
C LEU A 287 -3.34 -29.69 -46.71
N ARG A 288 -3.64 -30.78 -45.97
CA ARG A 288 -2.90 -32.04 -46.05
C ARG A 288 -3.15 -32.81 -47.34
N THR A 289 -4.36 -32.76 -47.88
CA THR A 289 -4.65 -33.39 -49.19
C THR A 289 -3.91 -32.66 -50.36
N ILE A 290 -3.61 -31.37 -50.21
CA ILE A 290 -2.84 -30.58 -51.18
C ILE A 290 -1.31 -30.78 -50.96
N GLY A 291 -0.87 -31.62 -49.98
CA GLY A 291 0.53 -31.97 -49.76
C GLY A 291 1.23 -31.21 -48.62
N MET A 292 0.53 -30.44 -47.77
CA MET A 292 1.14 -29.82 -46.61
C MET A 292 1.51 -30.84 -45.53
N THR A 293 2.71 -30.74 -45.01
CA THR A 293 3.23 -31.59 -43.90
C THR A 293 2.67 -31.14 -42.54
N LYS A 294 2.60 -32.05 -41.57
CA LYS A 294 2.21 -31.75 -40.19
C LYS A 294 3.06 -30.61 -39.62
N LYS A 295 4.38 -30.58 -39.93
CA LYS A 295 5.33 -29.57 -39.47
C LYS A 295 4.99 -28.14 -40.01
N GLN A 296 4.55 -28.09 -41.28
CA GLN A 296 4.15 -26.83 -41.91
C GLN A 296 2.84 -26.32 -41.31
N ILE A 297 1.85 -27.16 -41.04
CA ILE A 297 0.58 -26.80 -40.40
C ILE A 297 0.84 -26.29 -38.99
N LYS A 298 1.68 -26.99 -38.18
CA LYS A 298 2.06 -26.54 -36.82
C LYS A 298 2.76 -25.19 -36.87
N ARG A 299 3.69 -24.97 -37.82
CA ARG A 299 4.37 -23.70 -38.02
C ARG A 299 3.39 -22.58 -38.37
N MET A 300 2.38 -22.85 -39.20
CA MET A 300 1.34 -21.91 -39.57
C MET A 300 0.49 -21.50 -38.36
N ALA A 301 -0.01 -22.47 -37.58
CA ALA A 301 -0.78 -22.23 -36.38
C ALA A 301 0.02 -21.42 -35.34
N ARG A 302 1.29 -21.76 -35.13
CA ARG A 302 2.21 -21.04 -34.23
C ARG A 302 2.43 -19.58 -34.66
N LYS A 303 2.66 -19.32 -35.95
CA LYS A 303 2.79 -17.97 -36.49
C LYS A 303 1.53 -17.15 -36.33
N GLU A 304 0.38 -17.77 -36.46
CA GLU A 304 -0.91 -17.14 -36.21
C GLU A 304 -1.06 -16.79 -34.73
N GLY A 305 -0.76 -17.72 -33.81
CA GLY A 305 -0.77 -17.50 -32.36
C GLY A 305 0.14 -16.33 -31.94
N LEU A 306 1.37 -16.32 -32.43
CA LEU A 306 2.32 -15.24 -32.15
C LEU A 306 1.82 -13.86 -32.59
N ARG A 307 1.15 -13.76 -33.74
CA ARG A 307 0.55 -12.50 -34.18
C ARG A 307 -0.55 -12.02 -33.24
N TYR A 308 -1.38 -12.91 -32.73
CA TYR A 308 -2.38 -12.56 -31.72
C TYR A 308 -1.72 -12.14 -30.39
N ALA A 309 -0.64 -12.79 -29.99
CA ALA A 309 0.14 -12.41 -28.81
C ALA A 309 0.74 -11.00 -28.95
N PHE A 310 1.41 -10.72 -30.08
CA PHE A 310 2.00 -9.40 -30.34
C PHE A 310 1.01 -8.23 -30.39
N THR A 311 -0.28 -8.50 -30.61
CA THR A 311 -1.32 -7.47 -30.57
C THR A 311 -2.11 -7.50 -29.25
N GLY A 312 -2.42 -8.66 -28.70
CA GLY A 312 -3.24 -8.81 -27.50
C GLY A 312 -2.50 -8.49 -26.22
N ILE A 313 -1.21 -8.90 -26.11
CA ILE A 313 -0.41 -8.63 -24.90
C ILE A 313 -0.22 -7.14 -24.66
N PRO A 314 0.22 -6.31 -25.62
CA PRO A 314 0.34 -4.86 -25.40
C PRO A 314 -0.98 -4.20 -25.01
N LEU A 315 -2.09 -4.59 -25.63
CA LEU A 315 -3.42 -4.06 -25.29
C LEU A 315 -3.79 -4.42 -23.84
N GLY A 316 -3.53 -5.66 -23.42
CA GLY A 316 -3.76 -6.09 -22.05
C GLY A 316 -2.88 -5.36 -21.02
N LEU A 317 -1.60 -5.15 -21.35
CA LEU A 317 -0.67 -4.40 -20.50
C LEU A 317 -1.09 -2.94 -20.34
N ILE A 318 -1.51 -2.27 -21.43
CA ILE A 318 -2.00 -0.89 -21.35
C ILE A 318 -3.25 -0.81 -20.47
N ALA A 319 -4.23 -1.69 -20.69
CA ALA A 319 -5.45 -1.71 -19.89
C ALA A 319 -5.16 -2.01 -18.41
N GLY A 320 -4.29 -2.99 -18.13
CA GLY A 320 -3.89 -3.34 -16.78
C GLY A 320 -3.12 -2.24 -16.05
N LEU A 321 -2.28 -1.51 -16.79
CA LEU A 321 -1.56 -0.35 -16.26
C LEU A 321 -2.53 0.78 -15.85
N LEU A 322 -3.52 1.05 -16.66
CA LEU A 322 -4.55 2.06 -16.34
C LEU A 322 -5.36 1.68 -15.10
N ILE A 323 -5.75 0.41 -14.97
CA ILE A 323 -6.47 -0.08 -13.80
C ILE A 323 -5.58 -0.03 -12.54
N GLY A 324 -4.33 -0.49 -12.63
CA GLY A 324 -3.40 -0.47 -11.51
C GLY A 324 -3.11 0.94 -11.02
N PHE A 325 -2.90 1.88 -11.94
CA PHE A 325 -2.70 3.29 -11.60
C PHE A 325 -3.95 3.92 -10.98
N ALA A 326 -5.13 3.63 -11.52
CA ALA A 326 -6.39 4.19 -10.99
C ALA A 326 -6.72 3.67 -9.57
N ALA A 327 -6.31 2.42 -9.25
CA ALA A 327 -6.55 1.84 -7.94
C ALA A 327 -5.65 2.42 -6.84
N TYR A 328 -4.36 2.62 -7.12
CA TYR A 328 -3.37 3.10 -6.15
C TYR A 328 -2.41 4.13 -6.77
N PRO A 329 -2.86 5.36 -7.02
CA PRO A 329 -2.03 6.36 -7.69
C PRO A 329 -0.81 6.78 -6.85
N LYS A 330 -0.94 6.86 -5.52
CA LYS A 330 0.15 7.23 -4.60
C LYS A 330 1.22 6.15 -4.44
N GLY A 331 0.81 4.87 -4.51
CA GLY A 331 1.72 3.71 -4.41
C GLY A 331 2.25 3.23 -5.77
N PHE A 332 1.89 3.89 -6.87
CA PHE A 332 2.27 3.44 -8.21
C PHE A 332 3.75 3.69 -8.53
N GLN A 333 4.47 2.61 -8.86
CA GLN A 333 5.88 2.66 -9.23
C GLN A 333 6.10 2.24 -10.69
N ILE A 334 6.56 3.18 -11.53
CA ILE A 334 6.86 2.92 -12.96
C ILE A 334 7.92 1.82 -13.12
N LYS A 335 8.94 1.76 -12.27
CA LYS A 335 9.99 0.73 -12.32
C LYS A 335 9.40 -0.67 -12.11
N THR A 336 8.56 -0.84 -11.12
CA THR A 336 7.86 -2.10 -10.83
C THR A 336 6.95 -2.50 -12.00
N ALA A 337 6.16 -1.56 -12.51
CA ALA A 337 5.29 -1.78 -13.66
C ALA A 337 6.06 -2.25 -14.91
N THR A 338 7.20 -1.62 -15.22
CA THR A 338 8.01 -2.00 -16.38
C THR A 338 8.61 -3.40 -16.25
N VAL A 339 9.13 -3.76 -15.08
CA VAL A 339 9.70 -5.11 -14.84
C VAL A 339 8.65 -6.20 -15.05
N TYR A 340 7.47 -6.04 -14.45
CA TYR A 340 6.39 -7.02 -14.59
C TYR A 340 5.80 -7.05 -16.00
N ALA A 341 5.69 -5.91 -16.69
CA ALA A 341 5.25 -5.86 -18.08
C ALA A 341 6.18 -6.67 -19.00
N VAL A 342 7.50 -6.51 -18.83
CA VAL A 342 8.49 -7.27 -19.60
C VAL A 342 8.41 -8.77 -19.29
N LEU A 343 8.29 -9.15 -18.01
CA LEU A 343 8.15 -10.56 -17.61
C LEU A 343 6.89 -11.19 -18.21
N ILE A 344 5.74 -10.53 -18.12
CA ILE A 344 4.47 -11.02 -18.68
C ILE A 344 4.56 -11.14 -20.20
N ALA A 345 5.19 -10.18 -20.88
CA ALA A 345 5.38 -10.23 -22.32
C ALA A 345 6.27 -11.43 -22.74
N ILE A 346 7.37 -11.66 -22.05
CA ILE A 346 8.27 -12.80 -22.32
C ILE A 346 7.53 -14.12 -22.09
N VAL A 347 6.91 -14.30 -20.93
CA VAL A 347 6.17 -15.51 -20.58
C VAL A 347 5.01 -15.75 -21.56
N GLY A 348 4.25 -14.71 -21.91
CA GLY A 348 3.14 -14.79 -22.85
C GLY A 348 3.59 -15.21 -24.26
N ILE A 349 4.71 -14.67 -24.74
CA ILE A 349 5.27 -15.06 -26.04
C ILE A 349 5.81 -16.51 -26.01
N VAL A 350 6.52 -16.89 -24.96
CA VAL A 350 7.07 -18.23 -24.82
C VAL A 350 5.97 -19.30 -24.75
N ASN A 351 4.89 -19.05 -24.05
CA ASN A 351 3.77 -20.01 -23.95
C ASN A 351 3.02 -20.22 -25.27
N ILE A 352 3.03 -19.25 -26.18
CA ILE A 352 2.38 -19.35 -27.49
C ILE A 352 3.35 -19.85 -28.58
N ALA A 353 4.64 -19.78 -28.34
CA ALA A 353 5.71 -20.21 -29.25
C ALA A 353 5.96 -21.73 -29.22
#